data_e5ce1a9ec6097cb077e2420ab38cc43d
#
_entry.id   e5ce1a9ec6097cb077e2420ab38cc43d
#
_cell.length_a   1.000
_cell.length_b   1.000
_cell.length_c   1.000
_cell.angle_alpha   90.00
_cell.angle_beta   90.00
_cell.angle_gamma   90.00
#
_symmetry.space_group_name_H-M   'P 1'
#
loop_
_entity.id
_entity.type
_entity.pdbx_description
1 polymer ?
#
loop_
_entity_poly.entity_id
_entity_poly.type
_entity_poly.pdbx_seq_one_letter_code
_entity_poly.pdbx_strand_id
1 'polypeptide(L)'
;MIHNIIRGDTLSEIALRYGTSIERLMSLNAQIKDPDLIYAGRTLNIEGRGGPGGSGGPGGPSGVEGPEKTGRPSGTGNGNAAAIAKQYIGRDASDLKRSGELPMNPNVPSNVCCANFVTACLQKAGAIDWHTDSVRVLRDKLQAEGWQRVDVSQAKPGDVVIMQNSRQSHTVLFAGLDGNGRPQFIGSNNRNADGTQEISWGGASGDWYILSRPR
;
A
#
# COMPACT_ATOMS: atom_id res chain seq x y z
N MET A 1 -12.67 -22.32 8.77
CA MET A 1 -13.12 -21.18 9.63
C MET A 1 -13.65 -20.08 8.72
N ILE A 2 -14.62 -19.28 9.19
CA ILE A 2 -15.20 -18.17 8.39
C ILE A 2 -14.96 -16.87 9.16
N HIS A 3 -14.53 -15.82 8.45
CA HIS A 3 -14.44 -14.45 8.93
C HIS A 3 -15.55 -13.62 8.29
N ASN A 4 -16.31 -12.88 9.10
CA ASN A 4 -17.28 -11.91 8.61
C ASN A 4 -16.54 -10.59 8.36
N ILE A 5 -16.49 -10.14 7.12
CA ILE A 5 -15.82 -8.90 6.75
C ILE A 5 -16.60 -7.72 7.32
N ILE A 6 -15.97 -6.92 8.14
CA ILE A 6 -16.52 -5.69 8.68
C ILE A 6 -15.96 -4.45 7.96
N ARG A 7 -16.60 -3.30 8.16
CA ARG A 7 -16.13 -2.05 7.56
C ARG A 7 -14.74 -1.69 8.11
N GLY A 8 -13.77 -1.54 7.23
CA GLY A 8 -12.37 -1.26 7.56
C GLY A 8 -11.45 -2.47 7.37
N ASP A 9 -11.96 -3.70 7.34
CA ASP A 9 -11.13 -4.87 7.07
C ASP A 9 -10.44 -4.78 5.71
N THR A 10 -9.19 -5.26 5.67
CA THR A 10 -8.43 -5.54 4.45
C THR A 10 -8.01 -7.00 4.44
N LEU A 11 -7.79 -7.57 3.25
CA LEU A 11 -7.26 -8.95 3.15
C LEU A 11 -5.90 -9.09 3.85
N SER A 12 -5.06 -8.05 3.79
CA SER A 12 -3.76 -8.03 4.47
C SER A 12 -3.90 -8.15 5.99
N GLU A 13 -4.78 -7.34 6.59
CA GLU A 13 -5.03 -7.39 8.05
C GLU A 13 -5.67 -8.71 8.48
N ILE A 14 -6.60 -9.23 7.67
CA ILE A 14 -7.22 -10.53 7.91
C ILE A 14 -6.16 -11.64 7.80
N ALA A 15 -5.31 -11.62 6.78
CA ALA A 15 -4.22 -12.58 6.61
C ALA A 15 -3.29 -12.60 7.83
N LEU A 16 -2.85 -11.42 8.30
CA LEU A 16 -2.04 -11.27 9.51
C LEU A 16 -2.75 -11.81 10.76
N ARG A 17 -4.01 -11.45 10.95
CA ARG A 17 -4.83 -11.88 12.11
C ARG A 17 -4.95 -13.39 12.21
N TYR A 18 -5.04 -14.08 11.08
CA TYR A 18 -5.22 -15.52 11.02
C TYR A 18 -3.95 -16.32 10.71
N GLY A 19 -2.80 -15.64 10.57
CA GLY A 19 -1.51 -16.28 10.29
C GLY A 19 -1.48 -16.99 8.95
N THR A 20 -2.09 -16.38 7.93
CA THR A 20 -2.16 -16.88 6.54
C THR A 20 -1.66 -15.80 5.57
N SER A 21 -1.66 -16.10 4.27
CA SER A 21 -1.29 -15.13 3.24
C SER A 21 -2.50 -14.67 2.44
N ILE A 22 -2.37 -13.52 1.77
CA ILE A 22 -3.41 -12.97 0.88
C ILE A 22 -3.69 -13.96 -0.26
N GLU A 23 -2.65 -14.55 -0.85
CA GLU A 23 -2.77 -15.54 -1.92
C GLU A 23 -3.59 -16.74 -1.45
N ARG A 24 -3.34 -17.18 -0.21
CA ARG A 24 -4.08 -18.29 0.38
C ARG A 24 -5.55 -17.92 0.62
N LEU A 25 -5.82 -16.73 1.15
CA LEU A 25 -7.18 -16.23 1.29
C LEU A 25 -7.89 -16.13 -0.06
N MET A 26 -7.24 -15.61 -1.08
CA MET A 26 -7.83 -15.53 -2.43
C MET A 26 -8.07 -16.90 -3.04
N SER A 27 -7.17 -17.87 -2.84
CA SER A 27 -7.35 -19.24 -3.33
C SER A 27 -8.56 -19.96 -2.72
N LEU A 28 -8.87 -19.65 -1.46
CA LEU A 28 -10.03 -20.16 -0.73
C LEU A 28 -11.32 -19.39 -1.05
N ASN A 29 -11.22 -18.25 -1.73
CA ASN A 29 -12.31 -17.31 -1.97
C ASN A 29 -12.27 -16.83 -3.43
N ALA A 30 -12.53 -17.74 -4.38
CA ALA A 30 -12.42 -17.46 -5.82
C ALA A 30 -13.30 -16.31 -6.32
N GLN A 31 -14.27 -15.86 -5.52
CA GLN A 31 -15.11 -14.69 -5.77
C GLN A 31 -14.32 -13.37 -5.59
N ILE A 32 -13.20 -13.38 -4.85
CA ILE A 32 -12.33 -12.20 -4.67
C ILE A 32 -11.35 -12.19 -5.84
N LYS A 33 -11.56 -11.24 -6.74
CA LYS A 33 -10.70 -11.04 -7.92
C LYS A 33 -9.66 -9.94 -7.71
N ASP A 34 -9.92 -9.06 -6.75
CA ASP A 34 -9.07 -7.92 -6.40
C ASP A 34 -8.86 -7.95 -4.88
N PRO A 35 -7.61 -8.12 -4.40
CA PRO A 35 -7.32 -8.18 -2.97
C PRO A 35 -7.63 -6.86 -2.23
N ASP A 36 -7.70 -5.74 -2.95
CA ASP A 36 -8.07 -4.45 -2.40
C ASP A 36 -9.58 -4.23 -2.35
N LEU A 37 -10.36 -5.14 -2.94
CA LEU A 37 -11.82 -5.00 -3.06
C LEU A 37 -12.55 -6.14 -2.33
N ILE A 38 -12.68 -5.99 -1.01
CA ILE A 38 -13.54 -6.84 -0.19
C ILE A 38 -14.71 -6.03 0.38
N TYR A 39 -15.85 -6.66 0.56
CA TYR A 39 -17.09 -5.98 0.93
C TYR A 39 -17.50 -6.35 2.35
N ALA A 40 -17.72 -5.35 3.20
CA ALA A 40 -18.32 -5.54 4.52
C ALA A 40 -19.68 -6.24 4.41
N GLY A 41 -19.95 -7.16 5.33
CA GLY A 41 -21.14 -8.01 5.33
C GLY A 41 -21.01 -9.27 4.46
N ARG A 42 -19.88 -9.48 3.79
CA ARG A 42 -19.56 -10.76 3.12
C ARG A 42 -18.73 -11.64 4.04
N THR A 43 -18.76 -12.94 3.76
CA THR A 43 -17.96 -13.93 4.46
C THR A 43 -16.69 -14.26 3.68
N LEU A 44 -15.62 -14.50 4.42
CA LEU A 44 -14.33 -14.93 3.93
C LEU A 44 -13.99 -16.30 4.52
N ASN A 45 -13.71 -17.28 3.67
CA ASN A 45 -13.21 -18.57 4.10
C ASN A 45 -11.75 -18.42 4.55
N ILE A 46 -11.49 -18.79 5.81
CA ILE A 46 -10.16 -18.83 6.40
C ILE A 46 -9.78 -20.29 6.62
N GLU A 47 -8.57 -20.67 6.26
CA GLU A 47 -8.07 -22.00 6.59
C GLU A 47 -7.96 -22.14 8.10
N GLY A 48 -8.64 -23.10 8.67
CA GLY A 48 -8.46 -23.46 10.08
C GLY A 48 -7.05 -24.02 10.26
N ARG A 49 -6.36 -23.66 11.34
CA ARG A 49 -5.10 -24.30 11.74
C ARG A 49 -5.31 -25.80 11.82
N GLY A 50 -4.88 -26.54 10.83
CA GLY A 50 -4.91 -27.98 10.78
C GLY A 50 -3.80 -28.48 9.90
N GLY A 51 -2.64 -28.68 10.48
CA GLY A 51 -1.43 -29.45 10.29
C GLY A 51 -1.16 -30.16 9.00
N PRO A 52 -0.13 -31.00 8.86
CA PRO A 52 1.24 -30.81 9.34
C PRO A 52 2.23 -30.92 8.19
N GLY A 53 3.40 -30.47 8.38
CA GLY A 53 4.51 -31.01 7.63
C GLY A 53 5.52 -30.02 7.11
N GLY A 54 6.65 -30.01 7.77
CA GLY A 54 7.94 -29.75 7.22
C GLY A 54 8.83 -28.83 8.04
N SER A 55 9.45 -29.39 9.08
CA SER A 55 10.81 -29.23 9.61
C SER A 55 11.56 -27.93 9.23
N GLY A 56 12.18 -27.24 10.08
CA GLY A 56 12.85 -27.54 11.32
C GLY A 56 13.67 -26.37 11.79
N GLY A 57 13.78 -26.29 13.08
CA GLY A 57 14.89 -25.84 13.83
C GLY A 57 14.96 -24.43 14.31
N PRO A 58 15.83 -24.20 15.30
CA PRO A 58 15.40 -24.22 16.69
C PRO A 58 15.52 -22.87 17.40
N GLY A 59 14.74 -22.75 18.49
CA GLY A 59 15.22 -22.07 19.69
C GLY A 59 15.02 -20.57 19.82
N GLY A 60 14.08 -20.24 20.71
CA GLY A 60 13.70 -18.97 21.24
C GLY A 60 14.84 -18.08 21.72
N PRO A 61 14.59 -16.98 22.41
CA PRO A 61 13.89 -16.94 23.69
C PRO A 61 12.77 -15.88 23.78
N SER A 62 11.97 -16.09 24.80
CA SER A 62 10.92 -15.21 25.30
C SER A 62 11.36 -13.79 25.57
N GLY A 63 10.43 -12.86 25.32
CA GLY A 63 10.37 -11.61 26.03
C GLY A 63 11.18 -10.49 25.43
N VAL A 64 10.52 -9.64 24.67
CA VAL A 64 10.83 -8.20 24.70
C VAL A 64 9.50 -7.46 24.64
N GLU A 65 9.27 -6.71 25.70
CA GLU A 65 8.25 -5.67 25.83
C GLU A 65 8.27 -4.76 24.61
N GLY A 66 7.06 -4.38 24.16
CA GLY A 66 6.92 -3.38 23.12
C GLY A 66 7.60 -2.09 23.51
N PRO A 67 8.28 -1.41 22.59
CA PRO A 67 8.81 -0.10 22.89
C PRO A 67 7.67 0.90 23.08
N GLU A 68 7.67 1.51 24.25
CA GLU A 68 6.90 2.68 24.64
C GLU A 68 6.87 3.72 23.51
N LYS A 69 5.70 4.33 23.39
CA LYS A 69 5.52 5.61 22.69
C LYS A 69 6.52 6.65 23.23
N THR A 70 7.66 6.76 22.60
CA THR A 70 8.54 7.88 22.81
C THR A 70 8.68 8.65 21.50
N GLY A 71 8.17 9.88 21.55
CA GLY A 71 8.70 10.96 20.74
C GLY A 71 8.31 10.91 19.28
N ARG A 72 7.32 11.74 18.92
CA ARG A 72 7.22 12.33 17.59
C ARG A 72 8.65 12.58 17.08
N PRO A 73 9.11 11.94 15.99
CA PRO A 73 10.34 12.36 15.37
C PRO A 73 10.08 13.77 14.85
N SER A 74 10.69 14.75 15.49
CA SER A 74 10.89 16.08 14.94
C SER A 74 11.89 15.92 13.79
N GLY A 75 11.47 15.21 12.77
CA GLY A 75 12.18 15.14 11.51
C GLY A 75 11.87 16.40 10.75
N THR A 76 12.81 17.31 10.67
CA THR A 76 12.94 18.31 9.60
C THR A 76 13.17 17.59 8.27
N GLY A 77 12.31 16.62 7.98
CA GLY A 77 12.24 15.93 6.73
C GLY A 77 11.32 16.70 5.80
N ASN A 78 11.86 17.65 5.08
CA ASN A 78 11.28 18.21 3.85
C ASN A 78 11.28 17.13 2.75
N GLY A 79 10.99 15.88 3.16
CA GLY A 79 10.98 14.69 2.33
C GLY A 79 9.70 14.63 1.52
N ASN A 80 9.76 15.19 0.31
CA ASN A 80 8.75 15.00 -0.70
C ASN A 80 8.69 13.51 -1.08
N ALA A 81 7.57 12.85 -0.83
CA ALA A 81 7.38 11.42 -1.12
C ALA A 81 7.66 11.09 -2.60
N ALA A 82 7.38 12.00 -3.54
CA ALA A 82 7.74 11.82 -4.94
C ALA A 82 9.26 11.86 -5.17
N ALA A 83 10.02 12.65 -4.42
CA ALA A 83 11.47 12.66 -4.51
C ALA A 83 12.06 11.33 -4.00
N ILE A 84 11.46 10.75 -2.98
CA ILE A 84 11.80 9.40 -2.50
C ILE A 84 11.47 8.37 -3.58
N ALA A 85 10.26 8.40 -4.12
CA ALA A 85 9.82 7.46 -5.16
C ALA A 85 10.71 7.48 -6.41
N LYS A 86 11.19 8.66 -6.81
CA LYS A 86 12.12 8.81 -7.96
C LYS A 86 13.40 7.99 -7.84
N GLN A 87 13.88 7.75 -6.63
CA GLN A 87 15.11 6.98 -6.39
C GLN A 87 14.96 5.48 -6.74
N TYR A 88 13.73 5.01 -6.87
CA TYR A 88 13.42 3.60 -7.09
C TYR A 88 12.87 3.30 -8.48
N ILE A 89 12.80 4.27 -9.37
CA ILE A 89 12.35 4.05 -10.75
C ILE A 89 13.20 2.98 -11.43
N GLY A 90 12.54 2.01 -12.09
CA GLY A 90 13.15 0.85 -12.70
C GLY A 90 13.40 -0.33 -11.75
N ARG A 91 13.03 -0.22 -10.46
CA ARG A 91 13.14 -1.32 -9.50
C ARG A 91 11.86 -2.14 -9.49
N ASP A 92 12.00 -3.45 -9.40
CA ASP A 92 10.87 -4.34 -9.18
C ASP A 92 10.29 -4.15 -7.76
N ALA A 93 8.98 -4.06 -7.66
CA ALA A 93 8.29 -3.96 -6.38
C ALA A 93 8.54 -5.20 -5.51
N SER A 94 8.72 -6.37 -6.13
CA SER A 94 9.06 -7.62 -5.45
C SER A 94 10.40 -7.56 -4.73
N ASP A 95 11.40 -6.94 -5.35
CA ASP A 95 12.73 -6.80 -4.77
C ASP A 95 12.77 -5.67 -3.75
N LEU A 96 12.13 -4.56 -4.06
CA LEU A 96 12.10 -3.40 -3.19
C LEU A 96 11.44 -3.69 -1.84
N LYS A 97 10.31 -4.42 -1.83
CA LYS A 97 9.63 -4.79 -0.57
C LYS A 97 10.44 -5.74 0.32
N ARG A 98 11.41 -6.48 -0.25
CA ARG A 98 12.31 -7.37 0.49
C ARG A 98 13.63 -6.73 0.90
N SER A 99 14.01 -5.63 0.26
CA SER A 99 15.30 -4.96 0.49
C SER A 99 15.39 -4.24 1.84
N GLY A 100 14.25 -3.88 2.45
CA GLY A 100 14.19 -3.06 3.66
C GLY A 100 14.53 -1.58 3.44
N GLU A 101 14.77 -1.14 2.21
CA GLU A 101 15.09 0.26 1.87
C GLU A 101 13.88 1.19 2.07
N LEU A 102 12.68 0.66 1.90
CA LEU A 102 11.40 1.29 2.20
C LEU A 102 10.63 0.44 3.22
N PRO A 103 9.82 1.05 4.09
CA PRO A 103 8.97 0.34 5.05
C PRO A 103 7.75 -0.30 4.35
N MET A 104 8.02 -1.11 3.33
CA MET A 104 7.00 -1.86 2.60
C MET A 104 6.67 -3.17 3.31
N ASN A 105 5.41 -3.58 3.25
CA ASN A 105 4.99 -4.89 3.73
C ASN A 105 5.48 -5.99 2.74
N PRO A 106 6.36 -6.90 3.15
CA PRO A 106 6.91 -7.92 2.27
C PRO A 106 5.89 -9.00 1.86
N ASN A 107 4.78 -9.12 2.59
CA ASN A 107 3.76 -10.15 2.39
C ASN A 107 2.71 -9.77 1.33
N VAL A 108 2.75 -8.56 0.79
CA VAL A 108 1.84 -8.13 -0.27
C VAL A 108 2.23 -8.79 -1.60
N PRO A 109 1.27 -9.33 -2.38
CA PRO A 109 1.57 -9.86 -3.71
C PRO A 109 2.23 -8.81 -4.61
N SER A 110 3.21 -9.26 -5.43
CA SER A 110 4.04 -8.34 -6.22
C SER A 110 3.30 -7.65 -7.38
N ASN A 111 2.07 -8.08 -7.66
CA ASN A 111 1.19 -7.50 -8.68
C ASN A 111 0.17 -6.48 -8.14
N VAL A 112 0.19 -6.20 -6.83
CA VAL A 112 -0.75 -5.27 -6.16
C VAL A 112 -0.06 -4.36 -5.15
N CYS A 113 1.16 -3.96 -5.42
CA CYS A 113 2.01 -3.18 -4.51
C CYS A 113 1.77 -1.66 -4.55
N CYS A 114 0.77 -1.15 -5.25
CA CYS A 114 0.60 0.29 -5.46
C CYS A 114 0.43 1.07 -4.15
N ALA A 115 -0.51 0.68 -3.29
CA ALA A 115 -0.70 1.33 -1.99
C ALA A 115 0.45 1.05 -1.01
N ASN A 116 1.01 -0.17 -1.02
CA ASN A 116 2.20 -0.55 -0.26
C ASN A 116 3.38 0.40 -0.55
N PHE A 117 3.67 0.65 -1.83
CA PHE A 117 4.74 1.55 -2.24
C PHE A 117 4.47 3.02 -1.89
N VAL A 118 3.25 3.51 -2.19
CA VAL A 118 2.88 4.91 -1.91
C VAL A 118 2.95 5.20 -0.41
N THR A 119 2.37 4.33 0.44
CA THR A 119 2.40 4.53 1.90
C THR A 119 3.81 4.45 2.46
N ALA A 120 4.65 3.55 1.94
CA ALA A 120 6.06 3.47 2.35
C ALA A 120 6.85 4.75 1.99
N CYS A 121 6.60 5.34 0.82
CA CYS A 121 7.19 6.63 0.45
C CYS A 121 6.69 7.78 1.34
N LEU A 122 5.39 7.81 1.66
CA LEU A 122 4.80 8.81 2.57
C LEU A 122 5.36 8.70 3.99
N GLN A 123 5.52 7.48 4.52
CA GLN A 123 6.15 7.24 5.82
C GLN A 123 7.60 7.72 5.83
N LYS A 124 8.38 7.33 4.83
CA LYS A 124 9.80 7.74 4.72
C LYS A 124 9.94 9.25 4.57
N ALA A 125 8.94 9.92 3.99
CA ALA A 125 8.85 11.38 3.90
C ALA A 125 8.40 12.06 5.21
N GLY A 126 7.95 11.29 6.22
CA GLY A 126 7.35 11.81 7.44
C GLY A 126 5.99 12.48 7.23
N ALA A 127 5.31 12.14 6.13
CA ALA A 127 3.97 12.67 5.83
C ALA A 127 2.87 11.94 6.60
N ILE A 128 3.06 10.65 6.87
CA ILE A 128 2.19 9.79 7.68
C ILE A 128 3.06 8.92 8.60
N ASP A 129 2.47 8.36 9.66
CA ASP A 129 3.13 7.46 10.62
C ASP A 129 2.56 6.02 10.59
N TRP A 130 1.64 5.76 9.70
CA TRP A 130 0.98 4.47 9.51
C TRP A 130 1.21 3.91 8.11
N HIS A 131 0.91 2.61 7.92
CA HIS A 131 1.00 1.89 6.66
C HIS A 131 -0.32 1.23 6.28
N THR A 132 -0.56 1.07 4.98
CA THR A 132 -1.64 0.22 4.44
C THR A 132 -1.29 -0.25 3.02
N ASP A 133 -1.81 -1.41 2.68
CA ASP A 133 -1.69 -2.01 1.34
C ASP A 133 -2.95 -1.81 0.50
N SER A 134 -3.98 -1.16 1.07
CA SER A 134 -5.27 -0.93 0.45
C SER A 134 -5.45 0.53 0.03
N VAL A 135 -5.74 0.75 -1.25
CA VAL A 135 -6.03 2.08 -1.80
C VAL A 135 -7.23 2.73 -1.12
N ARG A 136 -8.26 1.94 -0.78
CA ARG A 136 -9.43 2.44 -0.08
C ARG A 136 -9.09 2.93 1.33
N VAL A 137 -8.33 2.13 2.09
CA VAL A 137 -7.92 2.51 3.44
C VAL A 137 -6.97 3.69 3.41
N LEU A 138 -6.03 3.74 2.44
CA LEU A 138 -5.18 4.90 2.20
C LEU A 138 -6.02 6.17 2.03
N ARG A 139 -6.96 6.17 1.10
CA ARG A 139 -7.87 7.29 0.86
C ARG A 139 -8.60 7.73 2.12
N ASP A 140 -9.26 6.77 2.79
CA ASP A 140 -10.13 7.06 3.93
C ASP A 140 -9.32 7.62 5.12
N LYS A 141 -8.12 7.10 5.37
CA LYS A 141 -7.22 7.60 6.42
C LYS A 141 -6.67 8.98 6.08
N LEU A 142 -6.21 9.22 4.86
CA LEU A 142 -5.74 10.55 4.44
C LEU A 142 -6.84 11.60 4.60
N GLN A 143 -8.06 11.29 4.18
CA GLN A 143 -9.20 12.20 4.34
C GLN A 143 -9.55 12.43 5.82
N ALA A 144 -9.48 11.40 6.66
CA ALA A 144 -9.68 11.55 8.11
C ALA A 144 -8.60 12.41 8.78
N GLU A 145 -7.39 12.46 8.23
CA GLU A 145 -6.28 13.34 8.65
C GLU A 145 -6.37 14.75 8.01
N GLY A 146 -7.46 15.04 7.30
CA GLY A 146 -7.72 16.35 6.74
C GLY A 146 -7.11 16.60 5.35
N TRP A 147 -6.58 15.54 4.68
CA TRP A 147 -6.16 15.69 3.29
C TRP A 147 -7.37 15.97 2.41
N GLN A 148 -7.23 16.93 1.51
CA GLN A 148 -8.35 17.44 0.69
C GLN A 148 -8.09 17.19 -0.80
N ARG A 149 -9.18 17.06 -1.55
CA ARG A 149 -9.09 17.04 -3.01
C ARG A 149 -8.65 18.41 -3.51
N VAL A 150 -7.68 18.39 -4.41
CA VAL A 150 -7.16 19.59 -5.05
C VAL A 150 -7.08 19.41 -6.57
N ASP A 151 -7.13 20.52 -7.28
CA ASP A 151 -6.86 20.55 -8.70
C ASP A 151 -5.36 20.39 -8.98
N VAL A 152 -5.02 19.97 -10.20
CA VAL A 152 -3.61 19.79 -10.64
C VAL A 152 -2.79 21.07 -10.43
N SER A 153 -3.39 22.25 -10.62
CA SER A 153 -2.75 23.55 -10.41
C SER A 153 -2.35 23.84 -8.95
N GLN A 154 -2.99 23.17 -8.01
CA GLN A 154 -2.76 23.31 -6.57
C GLN A 154 -1.92 22.16 -6.00
N ALA A 155 -1.82 21.08 -6.76
CA ALA A 155 -1.11 19.88 -6.35
C ALA A 155 0.40 20.11 -6.22
N LYS A 156 1.00 19.39 -5.28
CA LYS A 156 2.44 19.45 -5.00
C LYS A 156 3.06 18.06 -5.19
N PRO A 157 4.32 18.01 -5.64
CA PRO A 157 5.03 16.74 -5.67
C PRO A 157 4.99 16.03 -4.32
N GLY A 158 4.54 14.77 -4.31
CA GLY A 158 4.31 13.98 -3.11
C GLY A 158 2.85 13.86 -2.70
N ASP A 159 1.95 14.61 -3.32
CA ASP A 159 0.50 14.42 -3.15
C ASP A 159 0.05 13.08 -3.71
N VAL A 160 -1.01 12.53 -3.16
CA VAL A 160 -1.49 11.18 -3.47
C VAL A 160 -2.57 11.22 -4.53
N VAL A 161 -2.37 10.46 -5.60
CA VAL A 161 -3.35 10.31 -6.68
C VAL A 161 -4.13 9.03 -6.46
N ILE A 162 -5.44 9.13 -6.44
CA ILE A 162 -6.37 8.01 -6.24
C ILE A 162 -7.15 7.76 -7.51
N MET A 163 -7.13 6.51 -7.96
CA MET A 163 -8.00 5.95 -8.99
C MET A 163 -8.82 4.84 -8.35
N GLN A 164 -10.11 5.05 -8.24
CA GLN A 164 -10.99 4.04 -7.67
C GLN A 164 -12.37 4.11 -8.32
N ASN A 165 -12.73 3.07 -9.03
CA ASN A 165 -14.06 2.85 -9.59
C ASN A 165 -14.50 1.41 -9.31
N SER A 166 -15.61 0.98 -9.90
CA SER A 166 -16.15 -0.38 -9.71
C SER A 166 -15.29 -1.52 -10.27
N ARG A 167 -14.26 -1.20 -11.06
CA ARG A 167 -13.43 -2.18 -11.78
C ARG A 167 -11.95 -2.10 -11.41
N GLN A 168 -11.48 -0.98 -10.89
CA GLN A 168 -10.07 -0.70 -10.67
C GLN A 168 -9.86 0.11 -9.40
N SER A 169 -8.83 -0.27 -8.65
CA SER A 169 -8.29 0.48 -7.52
C SER A 169 -6.79 0.61 -7.71
N HIS A 170 -6.29 1.84 -7.82
CA HIS A 170 -4.87 2.12 -7.99
C HIS A 170 -4.48 3.45 -7.37
N THR A 171 -3.23 3.60 -6.98
CA THR A 171 -2.69 4.83 -6.42
C THR A 171 -1.26 5.06 -6.86
N VAL A 172 -0.92 6.32 -7.09
CA VAL A 172 0.43 6.78 -7.43
C VAL A 172 0.70 8.11 -6.73
N LEU A 173 1.93 8.58 -6.77
CA LEU A 173 2.32 9.91 -6.29
C LEU A 173 2.34 10.90 -7.45
N PHE A 174 1.80 12.09 -7.22
CA PHE A 174 1.98 13.23 -8.11
C PHE A 174 3.44 13.70 -8.03
N ALA A 175 4.10 13.81 -9.17
CA ALA A 175 5.53 14.13 -9.24
C ALA A 175 5.82 15.55 -9.77
N GLY A 176 4.78 16.31 -10.04
CA GLY A 176 4.85 17.64 -10.62
C GLY A 176 4.30 17.69 -12.04
N LEU A 177 4.60 18.77 -12.74
CA LEU A 177 4.26 18.97 -14.16
C LEU A 177 5.53 18.80 -15.01
N ASP A 178 5.38 18.29 -16.23
CA ASP A 178 6.44 18.30 -17.23
C ASP A 178 6.60 19.69 -17.87
N GLY A 179 7.56 19.82 -18.78
CA GLY A 179 7.85 21.09 -19.50
C GLY A 179 6.68 21.59 -20.36
N ASN A 180 5.66 20.77 -20.60
CA ASN A 180 4.46 21.10 -21.34
C ASN A 180 3.23 21.33 -20.43
N GLY A 181 3.44 21.36 -19.11
CA GLY A 181 2.39 21.52 -18.13
C GLY A 181 1.54 20.25 -17.87
N ARG A 182 1.99 19.07 -18.30
CA ARG A 182 1.24 17.82 -18.10
C ARG A 182 1.62 17.17 -16.76
N PRO A 183 0.64 16.65 -16.01
CA PRO A 183 0.90 16.00 -14.73
C PRO A 183 1.75 14.73 -14.92
N GLN A 184 2.76 14.59 -14.07
CA GLN A 184 3.64 13.43 -13.99
C GLN A 184 3.32 12.64 -12.73
N PHE A 185 3.36 11.33 -12.85
CA PHE A 185 3.03 10.41 -11.77
C PHE A 185 4.12 9.35 -11.61
N ILE A 186 4.31 8.85 -10.38
CA ILE A 186 5.22 7.73 -10.08
C ILE A 186 4.50 6.76 -9.17
N GLY A 187 4.56 5.49 -9.49
CA GLY A 187 3.97 4.44 -8.68
C GLY A 187 4.54 3.06 -8.96
N SER A 188 4.02 2.09 -8.24
CA SER A 188 4.22 0.66 -8.53
C SER A 188 3.18 0.25 -9.57
N ASN A 189 3.62 0.01 -10.80
CA ASN A 189 2.78 -0.16 -11.97
C ASN A 189 2.98 -1.52 -12.64
N ASN A 190 1.93 -2.06 -13.26
CA ASN A 190 1.98 -3.31 -14.02
C ASN A 190 2.76 -3.10 -15.34
N ARG A 191 4.07 -3.31 -15.29
CA ARG A 191 4.98 -3.16 -16.42
C ARG A 191 5.64 -4.47 -16.84
N ASN A 192 5.81 -5.39 -15.89
CA ASN A 192 6.53 -6.64 -16.14
C ASN A 192 5.65 -7.66 -16.86
N ALA A 193 6.24 -8.43 -17.76
CA ALA A 193 5.53 -9.45 -18.54
C ALA A 193 5.01 -10.61 -17.68
N ASP A 194 5.61 -10.85 -16.51
CA ASP A 194 5.19 -11.85 -15.53
C ASP A 194 4.02 -11.38 -14.63
N GLY A 195 3.52 -10.15 -14.84
CA GLY A 195 2.44 -9.54 -14.08
C GLY A 195 2.86 -8.91 -12.75
N THR A 196 4.15 -8.93 -12.40
CA THR A 196 4.65 -8.18 -11.25
C THR A 196 4.71 -6.68 -11.55
N GLN A 197 4.80 -5.86 -10.50
CA GLN A 197 4.86 -4.41 -10.64
C GLN A 197 6.30 -3.90 -10.58
N GLU A 198 6.55 -2.87 -11.38
CA GLU A 198 7.78 -2.09 -11.40
C GLU A 198 7.50 -0.66 -10.95
N ILE A 199 8.42 -0.05 -10.23
CA ILE A 199 8.37 1.37 -9.90
C ILE A 199 8.68 2.16 -11.16
N SER A 200 7.69 2.87 -11.67
CA SER A 200 7.81 3.54 -12.97
C SER A 200 6.99 4.82 -13.06
N TRP A 201 7.32 5.61 -14.08
CA TRP A 201 6.54 6.78 -14.45
C TRP A 201 5.16 6.38 -14.98
N GLY A 202 4.14 7.23 -14.74
CA GLY A 202 2.78 7.04 -15.20
C GLY A 202 1.92 6.35 -14.14
N GLY A 203 1.00 5.50 -14.61
CA GLY A 203 0.09 4.73 -13.76
C GLY A 203 -1.26 5.41 -13.49
N ALA A 204 -1.45 6.70 -13.79
CA ALA A 204 -2.77 7.32 -13.71
C ALA A 204 -3.48 7.27 -15.06
N SER A 205 -4.67 6.68 -15.09
CA SER A 205 -5.53 6.57 -16.27
C SER A 205 -7.00 6.60 -15.89
N GLY A 206 -7.86 7.05 -16.79
CA GLY A 206 -9.30 7.19 -16.52
C GLY A 206 -9.59 8.29 -15.49
N ASP A 207 -10.58 8.08 -14.64
CA ASP A 207 -10.97 9.03 -13.61
C ASP A 207 -10.03 8.92 -12.41
N TRP A 208 -9.36 10.01 -12.08
CA TRP A 208 -8.50 10.14 -10.92
C TRP A 208 -8.66 11.51 -10.26
N TYR A 209 -8.23 11.61 -9.01
CA TYR A 209 -8.15 12.87 -8.28
C TYR A 209 -6.94 12.87 -7.35
N ILE A 210 -6.54 14.05 -6.91
CA ILE A 210 -5.38 14.26 -6.06
C ILE A 210 -5.84 14.60 -4.65
N LEU A 211 -5.25 13.93 -3.65
CA LEU A 211 -5.33 14.30 -2.24
C LEU A 211 -4.05 15.00 -1.83
N SER A 212 -4.18 16.22 -1.31
CA SER A 212 -3.09 17.04 -0.81
C SER A 212 -3.22 17.25 0.69
N ARG A 213 -2.07 17.21 1.38
CA ARG A 213 -1.99 17.45 2.82
C ARG A 213 -2.34 18.89 3.14
N PRO A 214 -3.15 19.18 4.21
CA PRO A 214 -3.38 20.52 4.69
C PRO A 214 -2.05 21.19 5.10
N ARG A 215 -2.03 22.51 4.96
CA ARG A 215 -0.88 23.35 5.36
C ARG A 215 -0.83 23.53 6.87
#